data_73f5a8ed3d6fb6ac754304a62212ad3b
#
_entry.id   73f5a8ed3d6fb6ac754304a62212ad3b
#
_cell.length_a   1.000
_cell.length_b   1.000
_cell.length_c   1.000
_cell.angle_alpha   90.00
_cell.angle_beta   90.00
_cell.angle_gamma   90.00
#
_symmetry.space_group_name_H-M   'P 1'
#
loop_
_entity.id
_entity.type
_entity.pdbx_description
1 polymer ?
#
loop_
_entity_poly.entity_id
_entity_poly.type
_entity_poly.pdbx_seq_one_letter_code
_entity_poly.pdbx_strand_id
1 'polypeptide(L)'
;MIANSSHPSMPSSELMASIKQQVQSAIAEDVGSGDLTAQLVPSTQTAKASIIARETAVICGIDWVNACFSEIDPNVKIDWLVEEGAEIKAEQVLCEISGLARSILTAERCALNFLQTLSATATQTRHYVKAIAGTKSQILDTRKTIPNLRWAQKYAVTVGGGGNQRLALYDGVLIKENHIAAAGSIAAILKQALALNSN
;
A
#
# COMPACT_ATOMS: atom_id res chain seq x y z
N MET A 1 -9.34 18.63 -20.65
CA MET A 1 -10.36 17.91 -19.84
C MET A 1 -9.69 17.56 -18.54
N ILE A 2 -10.13 18.17 -17.44
CA ILE A 2 -9.61 17.91 -16.09
C ILE A 2 -10.33 16.64 -15.63
N ALA A 3 -9.60 15.53 -15.54
CA ALA A 3 -10.15 14.32 -14.96
C ALA A 3 -10.48 14.60 -13.49
N ASN A 4 -11.75 14.44 -13.13
CA ASN A 4 -12.23 14.46 -11.76
C ASN A 4 -11.37 13.51 -10.91
N SER A 5 -10.76 14.05 -9.87
CA SER A 5 -10.14 13.25 -8.80
C SER A 5 -11.25 12.57 -7.99
N SER A 6 -11.78 11.48 -8.50
CA SER A 6 -12.51 10.54 -7.66
C SER A 6 -11.48 9.91 -6.70
N HIS A 7 -11.70 10.05 -5.40
CA HIS A 7 -11.03 9.24 -4.38
C HIS A 7 -11.03 7.76 -4.81
N PRO A 8 -10.01 6.97 -4.46
CA PRO A 8 -9.94 5.60 -4.93
C PRO A 8 -11.25 4.89 -4.57
N SER A 9 -12.04 4.61 -5.61
CA SER A 9 -13.11 3.62 -5.50
C SER A 9 -12.53 2.33 -4.95
N MET A 10 -13.32 1.51 -4.28
CA MET A 10 -12.93 0.21 -3.72
C MET A 10 -11.78 -0.45 -4.49
N PRO A 11 -10.84 -1.09 -3.80
CA PRO A 11 -9.68 -1.74 -4.42
C PRO A 11 -10.11 -2.64 -5.58
N SER A 12 -9.40 -2.58 -6.70
CA SER A 12 -9.63 -3.50 -7.81
C SER A 12 -9.41 -4.95 -7.36
N SER A 13 -9.98 -5.92 -8.07
CA SER A 13 -9.78 -7.35 -7.77
C SER A 13 -8.29 -7.73 -7.76
N GLU A 14 -7.51 -7.10 -8.64
CA GLU A 14 -6.05 -7.30 -8.71
C GLU A 14 -5.34 -6.74 -7.48
N LEU A 15 -5.77 -5.59 -6.97
CA LEU A 15 -5.22 -5.03 -5.73
C LEU A 15 -5.52 -5.95 -4.55
N MET A 16 -6.76 -6.43 -4.41
CA MET A 16 -7.14 -7.38 -3.35
C MET A 16 -6.34 -8.68 -3.42
N ALA A 17 -6.14 -9.23 -4.62
CA ALA A 17 -5.30 -10.40 -4.82
C ALA A 17 -3.83 -10.13 -4.42
N SER A 18 -3.31 -8.94 -4.75
CA SER A 18 -1.97 -8.51 -4.37
C SER A 18 -1.82 -8.34 -2.85
N ILE A 19 -2.82 -7.74 -2.17
CA ILE A 19 -2.86 -7.61 -0.70
C ILE A 19 -2.74 -9.00 -0.06
N LYS A 20 -3.58 -9.93 -0.47
CA LYS A 20 -3.57 -11.30 0.04
C LYS A 20 -2.21 -11.96 -0.11
N GLN A 21 -1.62 -11.90 -1.31
CA GLN A 21 -0.31 -12.50 -1.58
C GLN A 21 0.80 -11.88 -0.74
N GLN A 22 0.81 -10.54 -0.61
CA GLN A 22 1.81 -9.80 0.17
C GLN A 22 1.72 -10.15 1.65
N VAL A 23 0.50 -10.18 2.20
CA VAL A 23 0.25 -10.51 3.60
C VAL A 23 0.65 -11.96 3.89
N GLN A 24 0.26 -12.91 3.06
CA GLN A 24 0.63 -14.32 3.23
C GLN A 24 2.15 -14.50 3.23
N SER A 25 2.86 -13.82 2.32
CA SER A 25 4.32 -13.87 2.28
C SER A 25 4.97 -13.27 3.53
N ALA A 26 4.46 -12.12 4.01
CA ALA A 26 5.00 -11.46 5.20
C ALA A 26 4.73 -12.26 6.49
N ILE A 27 3.54 -12.82 6.62
CA ILE A 27 3.20 -13.69 7.76
C ILE A 27 4.05 -14.98 7.72
N ALA A 28 4.24 -15.58 6.55
CA ALA A 28 5.08 -16.77 6.42
C ALA A 28 6.56 -16.49 6.79
N GLU A 29 7.06 -15.30 6.45
CA GLU A 29 8.42 -14.84 6.81
C GLU A 29 8.58 -14.67 8.32
N ASP A 30 7.61 -14.03 8.99
CA ASP A 30 7.70 -13.63 10.39
C ASP A 30 7.34 -14.77 11.36
N VAL A 31 6.34 -15.56 11.02
CA VAL A 31 5.80 -16.63 11.88
C VAL A 31 6.52 -17.97 11.64
N GLY A 32 6.81 -18.30 10.38
CA GLY A 32 7.47 -19.55 10.03
C GLY A 32 6.79 -20.79 10.63
N SER A 33 7.50 -21.53 11.48
CA SER A 33 6.98 -22.71 12.15
C SER A 33 6.14 -22.42 13.41
N GLY A 34 6.00 -21.15 13.80
CA GLY A 34 5.17 -20.70 14.93
C GLY A 34 5.80 -19.62 15.79
N ASP A 35 4.95 -18.85 16.45
CA ASP A 35 5.37 -17.77 17.37
C ASP A 35 5.68 -18.37 18.75
N LEU A 36 6.98 -18.45 19.07
CA LEU A 36 7.44 -19.00 20.36
C LEU A 36 7.04 -18.12 21.54
N THR A 37 7.06 -16.81 21.36
CA THR A 37 6.75 -15.86 22.45
C THR A 37 5.26 -15.84 22.77
N ALA A 38 4.40 -15.87 21.75
CA ALA A 38 2.96 -15.94 21.97
C ALA A 38 2.55 -17.21 22.75
N GLN A 39 3.29 -18.30 22.63
CA GLN A 39 3.02 -19.55 23.40
C GLN A 39 3.14 -19.37 24.91
N LEU A 40 3.84 -18.33 25.40
CA LEU A 40 3.94 -18.01 26.82
C LEU A 40 2.62 -17.46 27.41
N VAL A 41 1.71 -16.99 26.54
CA VAL A 41 0.39 -16.50 26.94
C VAL A 41 -0.62 -17.67 26.91
N PRO A 42 -1.58 -17.79 27.87
CA PRO A 42 -2.62 -18.82 27.80
C PRO A 42 -3.42 -18.76 26.49
N SER A 43 -3.71 -19.92 25.89
CA SER A 43 -4.38 -19.99 24.58
C SER A 43 -5.81 -19.43 24.57
N THR A 44 -6.45 -19.39 25.73
CA THR A 44 -7.83 -18.85 25.89
C THR A 44 -7.85 -17.38 26.34
N GLN A 45 -6.67 -16.80 26.59
CA GLN A 45 -6.57 -15.40 27.03
C GLN A 45 -7.04 -14.46 25.92
N THR A 46 -8.03 -13.62 26.23
CA THR A 46 -8.43 -12.51 25.36
C THR A 46 -7.71 -11.22 25.76
N ALA A 47 -7.55 -10.31 24.81
CA ALA A 47 -6.96 -9.00 25.02
C ALA A 47 -7.68 -7.93 24.21
N LYS A 48 -7.45 -6.67 24.62
CA LYS A 48 -7.74 -5.48 23.85
C LYS A 48 -6.45 -4.71 23.62
N ALA A 49 -6.28 -4.17 22.43
CA ALA A 49 -5.14 -3.35 22.05
C ALA A 49 -5.61 -2.14 21.23
N SER A 50 -4.77 -1.12 21.12
CA SER A 50 -5.03 0.05 20.28
C SER A 50 -3.78 0.37 19.45
N ILE A 51 -3.97 0.77 18.21
CA ILE A 51 -2.91 1.37 17.39
C ILE A 51 -2.99 2.88 17.55
N ILE A 52 -1.87 3.50 17.94
CA ILE A 52 -1.77 4.93 18.21
C ILE A 52 -0.71 5.53 17.30
N ALA A 53 -1.03 6.64 16.62
CA ALA A 53 -0.07 7.40 15.83
C ALA A 53 1.00 8.05 16.72
N ARG A 54 2.27 8.01 16.30
CA ARG A 54 3.37 8.70 17.00
C ARG A 54 3.68 10.07 16.40
N GLU A 55 3.22 10.31 15.18
CA GLU A 55 3.44 11.55 14.45
C GLU A 55 2.26 11.87 13.53
N THR A 56 2.24 13.08 12.98
CA THR A 56 1.24 13.47 11.97
C THR A 56 1.54 12.75 10.66
N ALA A 57 0.53 12.11 10.07
CA ALA A 57 0.66 11.34 8.84
C ALA A 57 -0.66 11.33 8.04
N VAL A 58 -0.59 10.79 6.83
CA VAL A 58 -1.75 10.34 6.06
C VAL A 58 -1.85 8.83 6.24
N ILE A 59 -2.95 8.36 6.81
CA ILE A 59 -3.14 6.92 7.04
C ILE A 59 -3.32 6.18 5.71
N CYS A 60 -2.61 5.07 5.55
CA CYS A 60 -2.73 4.21 4.37
C CYS A 60 -2.35 2.78 4.71
N GLY A 61 -3.18 1.82 4.26
CA GLY A 61 -2.92 0.40 4.45
C GLY A 61 -3.89 -0.29 5.40
N ILE A 62 -5.08 0.27 5.64
CA ILE A 62 -6.14 -0.34 6.45
C ILE A 62 -6.44 -1.77 5.98
N ASP A 63 -6.56 -2.00 4.67
CA ASP A 63 -6.85 -3.32 4.13
C ASP A 63 -5.72 -4.34 4.38
N TRP A 64 -4.45 -3.91 4.38
CA TRP A 64 -3.31 -4.77 4.74
C TRP A 64 -3.34 -5.16 6.21
N VAL A 65 -3.66 -4.21 7.09
CA VAL A 65 -3.81 -4.49 8.54
C VAL A 65 -4.92 -5.50 8.75
N ASN A 66 -6.10 -5.27 8.19
CA ASN A 66 -7.23 -6.18 8.28
C ASN A 66 -6.86 -7.59 7.76
N ALA A 67 -6.17 -7.66 6.64
CA ALA A 67 -5.73 -8.92 6.05
C ALA A 67 -4.70 -9.64 6.93
N CYS A 68 -3.76 -8.94 7.58
CA CYS A 68 -2.78 -9.55 8.50
C CYS A 68 -3.46 -10.21 9.70
N PHE A 69 -4.39 -9.51 10.34
CA PHE A 69 -5.13 -10.07 11.46
C PHE A 69 -6.05 -11.23 11.03
N SER A 70 -6.73 -11.07 9.90
CA SER A 70 -7.62 -12.11 9.36
C SER A 70 -6.86 -13.38 8.94
N GLU A 71 -5.63 -13.27 8.44
CA GLU A 71 -4.78 -14.41 8.06
C GLU A 71 -4.35 -15.23 9.28
N ILE A 72 -4.11 -14.57 10.43
CA ILE A 72 -3.75 -15.24 11.68
C ILE A 72 -5.00 -15.80 12.41
N ASP A 73 -6.06 -14.98 12.51
CA ASP A 73 -7.30 -15.38 13.20
C ASP A 73 -8.46 -14.50 12.72
N PRO A 74 -9.41 -15.05 11.95
CA PRO A 74 -10.55 -14.31 11.42
C PRO A 74 -11.54 -13.84 12.51
N ASN A 75 -11.40 -14.29 13.76
CA ASN A 75 -12.24 -13.86 14.87
C ASN A 75 -11.73 -12.59 15.58
N VAL A 76 -10.52 -12.12 15.26
CA VAL A 76 -10.02 -10.83 15.73
C VAL A 76 -10.89 -9.72 15.13
N LYS A 77 -11.37 -8.83 15.98
CA LYS A 77 -12.18 -7.66 15.58
C LYS A 77 -11.31 -6.42 15.62
N ILE A 78 -11.43 -5.59 14.58
CA ILE A 78 -10.75 -4.30 14.47
C ILE A 78 -11.81 -3.23 14.22
N ASP A 79 -11.92 -2.29 15.15
CA ASP A 79 -12.81 -1.15 15.06
C ASP A 79 -11.99 0.10 14.68
N TRP A 80 -12.03 0.48 13.41
CA TRP A 80 -11.30 1.65 12.91
C TRP A 80 -11.99 2.94 13.32
N LEU A 81 -11.21 3.90 13.85
CA LEU A 81 -11.64 5.25 14.25
C LEU A 81 -11.23 6.31 13.23
N VAL A 82 -10.56 5.91 12.18
CA VAL A 82 -10.08 6.75 11.07
C VAL A 82 -10.39 6.06 9.74
N GLU A 83 -10.47 6.86 8.68
CA GLU A 83 -10.65 6.36 7.32
C GLU A 83 -9.32 6.33 6.55
N GLU A 84 -9.24 5.50 5.53
CA GLU A 84 -8.12 5.46 4.58
C GLU A 84 -7.92 6.85 3.95
N GLY A 85 -6.69 7.35 3.95
CA GLY A 85 -6.35 8.68 3.42
C GLY A 85 -6.59 9.85 4.36
N ALA A 86 -7.10 9.61 5.57
CA ALA A 86 -7.26 10.66 6.58
C ALA A 86 -5.91 11.23 7.05
N GLU A 87 -5.86 12.53 7.28
CA GLU A 87 -4.73 13.17 7.97
C GLU A 87 -4.90 12.99 9.48
N ILE A 88 -3.97 12.29 10.10
CA ILE A 88 -3.96 11.98 11.53
C ILE A 88 -2.92 12.82 12.27
N LYS A 89 -3.08 12.94 13.58
CA LYS A 89 -2.17 13.66 14.48
C LYS A 89 -1.42 12.70 15.39
N ALA A 90 -0.30 13.16 15.95
CA ALA A 90 0.36 12.44 17.02
C ALA A 90 -0.59 12.17 18.19
N GLU A 91 -0.42 11.03 18.85
CA GLU A 91 -1.21 10.49 19.95
C GLU A 91 -2.68 10.19 19.61
N GLN A 92 -3.08 10.25 18.34
CA GLN A 92 -4.42 9.85 17.89
C GLN A 92 -4.54 8.32 17.86
N VAL A 93 -5.62 7.80 18.45
CA VAL A 93 -5.98 6.38 18.33
C VAL A 93 -6.55 6.14 16.94
N LEU A 94 -5.99 5.15 16.23
CA LEU A 94 -6.36 4.80 14.85
C LEU A 94 -7.42 3.71 14.82
N CYS A 95 -7.25 2.68 15.65
CA CYS A 95 -8.22 1.60 15.80
C CYS A 95 -8.11 0.95 17.17
N GLU A 96 -9.17 0.23 17.54
CA GLU A 96 -9.21 -0.69 18.67
C GLU A 96 -9.29 -2.13 18.15
N ILE A 97 -8.54 -3.04 18.78
CA ILE A 97 -8.42 -4.44 18.37
C ILE A 97 -8.83 -5.31 19.55
N SER A 98 -9.62 -6.33 19.30
CA SER A 98 -10.05 -7.27 20.34
C SER A 98 -10.08 -8.71 19.81
N GLY A 99 -9.65 -9.66 20.63
CA GLY A 99 -9.60 -11.08 20.27
C GLY A 99 -8.70 -11.89 21.19
N LEU A 100 -8.25 -13.05 20.73
CA LEU A 100 -7.27 -13.86 21.45
C LEU A 100 -5.93 -13.11 21.51
N ALA A 101 -5.33 -13.05 22.71
CA ALA A 101 -4.07 -12.33 22.93
C ALA A 101 -2.94 -12.87 22.05
N ARG A 102 -2.85 -14.19 21.87
CA ARG A 102 -1.86 -14.81 20.97
C ARG A 102 -2.02 -14.33 19.53
N SER A 103 -3.24 -14.32 19.02
CA SER A 103 -3.54 -13.91 17.65
C SER A 103 -3.16 -12.44 17.41
N ILE A 104 -3.49 -11.57 18.38
CA ILE A 104 -3.14 -10.14 18.31
C ILE A 104 -1.62 -9.95 18.29
N LEU A 105 -0.89 -10.59 19.20
CA LEU A 105 0.56 -10.46 19.29
C LEU A 105 1.28 -10.98 18.03
N THR A 106 0.81 -12.09 17.48
CA THR A 106 1.43 -12.71 16.29
C THR A 106 1.21 -11.87 15.02
N ALA A 107 0.02 -11.24 14.86
CA ALA A 107 -0.26 -10.43 13.67
C ALA A 107 0.33 -9.01 13.71
N GLU A 108 0.54 -8.48 14.91
CA GLU A 108 0.86 -7.06 15.17
C GLU A 108 2.01 -6.54 14.33
N ARG A 109 3.15 -7.23 14.32
CA ARG A 109 4.37 -6.70 13.67
C ARG A 109 4.20 -6.56 12.17
N CYS A 110 3.67 -7.59 11.50
CA CYS A 110 3.40 -7.53 10.06
C CYS A 110 2.38 -6.43 9.73
N ALA A 111 1.29 -6.33 10.49
CA ALA A 111 0.26 -5.32 10.32
C ALA A 111 0.83 -3.90 10.43
N LEU A 112 1.61 -3.62 11.48
CA LEU A 112 2.24 -2.33 11.68
C LEU A 112 3.29 -2.01 10.61
N ASN A 113 4.04 -2.98 10.13
CA ASN A 113 5.02 -2.78 9.06
C ASN A 113 4.35 -2.31 7.77
N PHE A 114 3.24 -2.91 7.36
CA PHE A 114 2.45 -2.44 6.22
C PHE A 114 1.89 -1.04 6.47
N LEU A 115 1.22 -0.83 7.60
CA LEU A 115 0.60 0.45 7.93
C LEU A 115 1.61 1.60 7.91
N GLN A 116 2.77 1.42 8.54
CA GLN A 116 3.83 2.42 8.60
C GLN A 116 4.43 2.70 7.21
N THR A 117 4.75 1.65 6.46
CA THR A 117 5.36 1.78 5.13
C THR A 117 4.45 2.50 4.14
N LEU A 118 3.17 2.14 4.13
CA LEU A 118 2.20 2.72 3.21
C LEU A 118 1.80 4.12 3.63
N SER A 119 1.60 4.37 4.93
CA SER A 119 1.32 5.71 5.46
C SER A 119 2.49 6.67 5.21
N ALA A 120 3.75 6.20 5.33
CA ALA A 120 4.92 7.02 5.00
C ALA A 120 4.93 7.42 3.52
N THR A 121 4.62 6.49 2.61
CA THR A 121 4.52 6.76 1.17
C THR A 121 3.38 7.76 0.87
N ALA A 122 2.20 7.56 1.45
CA ALA A 122 1.05 8.45 1.28
C ALA A 122 1.32 9.86 1.86
N THR A 123 1.93 9.94 3.04
CA THR A 123 2.30 11.19 3.69
C THR A 123 3.29 12.00 2.86
N GLN A 124 4.35 11.36 2.39
CA GLN A 124 5.34 12.01 1.53
C GLN A 124 4.72 12.49 0.22
N THR A 125 3.85 11.68 -0.39
CA THR A 125 3.11 12.07 -1.60
C THR A 125 2.23 13.29 -1.33
N ARG A 126 1.45 13.27 -0.23
CA ARG A 126 0.61 14.41 0.18
C ARG A 126 1.42 15.68 0.37
N HIS A 127 2.62 15.57 0.90
CA HIS A 127 3.52 16.70 1.07
C HIS A 127 3.87 17.35 -0.29
N TYR A 128 4.27 16.55 -1.28
CA TYR A 128 4.55 17.04 -2.63
C TYR A 128 3.30 17.57 -3.34
N VAL A 129 2.17 16.91 -3.20
CA VAL A 129 0.89 17.37 -3.78
C VAL A 129 0.51 18.75 -3.22
N LYS A 130 0.66 18.96 -1.91
CA LYS A 130 0.42 20.26 -1.27
C LYS A 130 1.40 21.33 -1.79
N ALA A 131 2.66 20.97 -2.01
CA ALA A 131 3.68 21.91 -2.48
C ALA A 131 3.43 22.44 -3.91
N ILE A 132 2.74 21.67 -4.75
CA ILE A 132 2.37 22.08 -6.12
C ILE A 132 0.93 22.57 -6.25
N ALA A 133 0.21 22.72 -5.13
CA ALA A 133 -1.17 23.18 -5.14
C ALA A 133 -1.31 24.55 -5.83
N GLY A 134 -2.35 24.72 -6.63
CA GLY A 134 -2.57 25.94 -7.44
C GLY A 134 -1.81 25.98 -8.77
N THR A 135 -0.97 24.99 -9.08
CA THR A 135 -0.34 24.82 -10.38
C THR A 135 -1.11 23.84 -11.28
N LYS A 136 -0.68 23.70 -12.55
CA LYS A 136 -1.18 22.67 -13.48
C LYS A 136 -0.37 21.36 -13.39
N SER A 137 0.61 21.28 -12.51
CA SER A 137 1.48 20.11 -12.34
C SER A 137 0.79 19.01 -11.55
N GLN A 138 1.21 17.77 -11.77
CA GLN A 138 0.73 16.59 -11.06
C GLN A 138 1.92 15.78 -10.57
N ILE A 139 1.82 15.24 -9.36
CA ILE A 139 2.78 14.27 -8.83
C ILE A 139 2.41 12.89 -9.38
N LEU A 140 3.36 12.23 -10.03
CA LEU A 140 3.21 10.89 -10.58
C LEU A 140 4.22 9.94 -9.96
N ASP A 141 3.81 8.70 -9.77
CA ASP A 141 4.70 7.62 -9.32
C ASP A 141 5.63 7.11 -10.44
N THR A 142 6.43 6.14 -10.10
CA THR A 142 7.31 5.43 -11.04
C THR A 142 7.30 3.92 -10.76
N ARG A 143 8.06 3.16 -11.57
CA ARG A 143 8.33 1.74 -11.30
C ARG A 143 9.51 1.50 -10.34
N LYS A 144 10.08 2.55 -9.74
CA LYS A 144 11.13 2.46 -8.72
C LYS A 144 10.49 2.21 -7.35
N THR A 145 10.01 1.01 -7.15
CA THR A 145 9.30 0.55 -5.94
C THR A 145 10.10 -0.53 -5.23
N ILE A 146 9.78 -0.75 -3.96
CA ILE A 146 10.25 -1.92 -3.23
C ILE A 146 9.76 -3.18 -3.98
N PRO A 147 10.64 -4.17 -4.23
CA PRO A 147 10.22 -5.44 -4.83
C PRO A 147 9.01 -6.04 -4.10
N ASN A 148 8.08 -6.61 -4.86
CA ASN A 148 6.80 -7.18 -4.40
C ASN A 148 5.79 -6.21 -3.76
N LEU A 149 6.16 -4.95 -3.47
CA LEU A 149 5.26 -3.93 -2.90
C LEU A 149 4.76 -2.89 -3.93
N ARG A 150 4.90 -3.13 -5.24
CA ARG A 150 4.55 -2.13 -6.26
C ARG A 150 3.08 -1.74 -6.21
N TRP A 151 2.16 -2.69 -6.13
CA TRP A 151 0.73 -2.41 -5.99
C TRP A 151 0.46 -1.57 -4.75
N ALA A 152 1.02 -1.95 -3.62
CA ALA A 152 0.84 -1.27 -2.35
C ALA A 152 1.39 0.17 -2.38
N GLN A 153 2.62 0.37 -2.88
CA GLN A 153 3.20 1.71 -2.95
C GLN A 153 2.52 2.61 -3.97
N LYS A 154 2.09 2.07 -5.12
CA LYS A 154 1.31 2.84 -6.10
C LYS A 154 -0.07 3.22 -5.55
N TYR A 155 -0.73 2.32 -4.84
CA TYR A 155 -1.95 2.61 -4.10
C TYR A 155 -1.72 3.74 -3.09
N ALA A 156 -0.66 3.67 -2.27
CA ALA A 156 -0.34 4.70 -1.30
C ALA A 156 -0.07 6.08 -1.95
N VAL A 157 0.49 6.12 -3.17
CA VAL A 157 0.62 7.36 -3.94
C VAL A 157 -0.76 7.95 -4.27
N THR A 158 -1.74 7.14 -4.69
CA THR A 158 -3.09 7.65 -4.95
C THR A 158 -3.78 8.15 -3.69
N VAL A 159 -3.64 7.44 -2.58
CA VAL A 159 -4.14 7.86 -1.25
C VAL A 159 -3.52 9.20 -0.83
N GLY A 160 -2.23 9.40 -1.13
CA GLY A 160 -1.55 10.67 -0.91
C GLY A 160 -2.01 11.83 -1.82
N GLY A 161 -2.82 11.54 -2.85
CA GLY A 161 -3.32 12.52 -3.83
C GLY A 161 -2.47 12.64 -5.11
N GLY A 162 -1.49 11.78 -5.29
CA GLY A 162 -0.73 11.65 -6.53
C GLY A 162 -1.46 10.81 -7.59
N GLY A 163 -0.89 10.71 -8.76
CA GLY A 163 -1.37 9.86 -9.86
C GLY A 163 -0.44 8.68 -10.13
N ASN A 164 -0.99 7.66 -10.76
CA ASN A 164 -0.19 6.54 -11.21
C ASN A 164 0.24 6.71 -12.67
N GLN A 165 1.51 6.42 -12.96
CA GLN A 165 1.97 6.02 -14.27
C GLN A 165 1.75 4.52 -14.47
N ARG A 166 2.20 3.98 -15.59
CA ARG A 166 2.09 2.54 -15.89
C ARG A 166 2.50 1.69 -14.68
N LEU A 167 1.73 0.66 -14.44
CA LEU A 167 1.94 -0.27 -13.34
C LEU A 167 3.19 -1.13 -13.57
N ALA A 168 3.31 -1.67 -14.79
CA ALA A 168 4.35 -2.63 -15.13
C ALA A 168 4.88 -2.44 -16.56
N LEU A 169 5.51 -3.46 -17.12
CA LEU A 169 6.01 -3.42 -18.50
C LEU A 169 4.92 -3.76 -19.53
N TYR A 170 3.85 -4.39 -19.09
CA TYR A 170 2.76 -4.88 -19.94
C TYR A 170 1.63 -3.88 -20.15
N ASP A 171 1.52 -2.82 -19.36
CA ASP A 171 0.38 -1.90 -19.40
C ASP A 171 0.69 -0.53 -20.01
N GLY A 172 1.93 -0.34 -20.48
CA GLY A 172 2.30 0.89 -21.18
C GLY A 172 3.71 0.92 -21.72
N VAL A 173 3.89 1.54 -22.88
CA VAL A 173 5.18 1.74 -23.52
C VAL A 173 5.83 3.01 -22.97
N LEU A 174 7.07 2.89 -22.48
CA LEU A 174 7.92 4.02 -22.09
C LEU A 174 9.25 3.91 -22.83
N ILE A 175 9.42 4.73 -23.85
CA ILE A 175 10.65 4.79 -24.64
C ILE A 175 11.68 5.63 -23.89
N LYS A 176 12.89 5.09 -23.77
CA LYS A 176 14.05 5.73 -23.17
C LYS A 176 15.23 5.73 -24.15
N GLU A 177 16.30 6.45 -23.78
CA GLU A 177 17.53 6.56 -24.57
C GLU A 177 18.10 5.24 -25.06
N ASN A 178 18.13 4.21 -24.19
CA ASN A 178 18.63 2.89 -24.55
C ASN A 178 17.75 2.19 -25.61
N HIS A 179 16.45 2.40 -25.58
CA HIS A 179 15.53 1.86 -26.59
C HIS A 179 15.75 2.55 -27.94
N ILE A 180 15.96 3.88 -27.94
CA ILE A 180 16.24 4.67 -29.15
C ILE A 180 17.56 4.22 -29.76
N ALA A 181 18.60 4.08 -28.93
CA ALA A 181 19.92 3.61 -29.39
C ALA A 181 19.85 2.22 -30.02
N ALA A 182 19.14 1.29 -29.40
CA ALA A 182 18.96 -0.07 -29.90
C ALA A 182 18.15 -0.14 -31.21
N ALA A 183 17.14 0.75 -31.38
CA ALA A 183 16.33 0.83 -32.59
C ALA A 183 16.98 1.66 -33.72
N GLY A 184 18.07 2.37 -33.43
CA GLY A 184 18.83 3.20 -34.36
C GLY A 184 18.27 4.62 -34.57
N SER A 185 16.99 4.88 -34.34
CA SER A 185 16.42 6.23 -34.39
C SER A 185 15.09 6.36 -33.64
N ILE A 186 14.72 7.60 -33.33
CA ILE A 186 13.41 7.92 -32.73
C ILE A 186 12.27 7.50 -33.68
N ALA A 187 12.39 7.77 -34.98
CA ALA A 187 11.38 7.40 -35.95
C ALA A 187 11.15 5.88 -36.02
N ALA A 188 12.22 5.10 -36.00
CA ALA A 188 12.13 3.63 -36.02
C ALA A 188 11.40 3.09 -34.76
N ILE A 189 11.78 3.55 -33.57
CA ILE A 189 11.17 3.05 -32.34
C ILE A 189 9.71 3.48 -32.20
N LEU A 190 9.34 4.70 -32.63
CA LEU A 190 7.95 5.15 -32.64
C LEU A 190 7.09 4.34 -33.58
N LYS A 191 7.56 4.02 -34.78
CA LYS A 191 6.85 3.15 -35.73
C LYS A 191 6.57 1.78 -35.11
N GLN A 192 7.57 1.19 -34.43
CA GLN A 192 7.40 -0.09 -33.75
C GLN A 192 6.41 0.00 -32.57
N ALA A 193 6.49 1.06 -31.76
CA ALA A 193 5.59 1.26 -30.63
C ALA A 193 4.12 1.43 -31.07
N LEU A 194 3.88 2.16 -32.15
CA LEU A 194 2.54 2.31 -32.73
C LEU A 194 1.98 0.97 -33.23
N ALA A 195 2.80 0.13 -33.83
CA ALA A 195 2.37 -1.19 -34.29
C ALA A 195 1.99 -2.13 -33.13
N LEU A 196 2.60 -2.01 -31.96
CA LEU A 196 2.22 -2.78 -30.77
C LEU A 196 0.86 -2.39 -30.19
N ASN A 197 0.44 -1.13 -30.35
CA ASN A 197 -0.83 -0.62 -29.81
C ASN A 197 -2.00 -0.76 -30.81
N SER A 198 -1.78 -1.35 -31.96
CA SER A 198 -2.79 -1.53 -33.02
C SER A 198 -3.48 -2.90 -32.96
N ASN A 199 -3.16 -3.71 -31.98
CA ASN A 199 -3.78 -5.00 -31.63
C ASN A 199 -4.46 -4.86 -30.25
#